data_3496659fe3a378e0590da58f6eedccb2
#
_entry.id   3496659fe3a378e0590da58f6eedccb2
#
_cell.length_a   1.000
_cell.length_b   1.000
_cell.length_c   1.000
_cell.angle_alpha   90.00
_cell.angle_beta   90.00
_cell.angle_gamma   90.00
#
_symmetry.space_group_name_H-M   'P 1'
#
loop_
_entity.id
_entity.type
_entity.pdbx_description
1 polymer ?
#
loop_
_entity_poly.entity_id
_entity_poly.type
_entity_poly.pdbx_seq_one_letter_code
_entity_poly.pdbx_strand_id
1 'polypeptide(L)'
;PHYTEIFYIGMSYWKLGNKKEAVKYFEKLDKEYYKDKNQDPQFRPAYELLIEYYASKNNTDKQLEYINKLMSLDKSYEKNYKYLFAKIHKEYDSQKLIDEKNSIENSLKIHQYLTLFVIIISIVLISFSTYKYFQMQRKYKERFEQIISKNTEIEKIPVTIVEKSEIITPKIAGLSESTVAYILEQLDIFEKEQQFLDSKITQKLLSEKLGTNPTYLSKIINAYKEKNFSNYLNDLRLEYIVELLKTEHQFLEKEIKELANIAGFTNAEAFSDNFQRKFEIKPSYFIKMMKENIKTSSL
;
A
#
# COMPACT_ATOMS: atom_id res chain seq x y z
N PRO A 1 -43.19 42.14 19.54
CA PRO A 1 -43.18 41.69 18.16
C PRO A 1 -44.44 40.94 17.88
N HIS A 2 -45.11 41.29 16.82
CA HIS A 2 -46.36 40.66 16.47
C HIS A 2 -46.04 39.33 15.73
N TYR A 3 -46.05 38.22 16.43
CA TYR A 3 -45.85 36.87 15.84
C TYR A 3 -46.76 36.64 14.65
N THR A 4 -47.99 37.14 14.70
CA THR A 4 -48.95 37.09 13.59
C THR A 4 -48.46 37.76 12.33
N GLU A 5 -47.82 38.92 12.43
CA GLU A 5 -47.26 39.62 11.27
C GLU A 5 -46.11 38.83 10.67
N ILE A 6 -45.16 38.34 11.50
CA ILE A 6 -44.05 37.53 11.05
C ILE A 6 -44.54 36.29 10.29
N PHE A 7 -45.55 35.60 10.86
CA PHE A 7 -46.18 34.44 10.27
C PHE A 7 -46.80 34.75 8.90
N TYR A 8 -47.65 35.77 8.78
CA TYR A 8 -48.33 36.04 7.54
C TYR A 8 -47.37 36.61 6.46
N ILE A 9 -46.31 37.33 6.82
CA ILE A 9 -45.26 37.68 5.89
C ILE A 9 -44.57 36.44 5.35
N GLY A 10 -44.19 35.48 6.22
CA GLY A 10 -43.62 34.21 5.81
C GLY A 10 -44.54 33.41 4.88
N MET A 11 -45.84 33.30 5.23
CA MET A 11 -46.85 32.64 4.40
C MET A 11 -47.03 33.30 3.03
N SER A 12 -46.97 34.64 2.98
CA SER A 12 -47.03 35.38 1.71
C SER A 12 -45.87 35.09 0.79
N TYR A 13 -44.64 35.09 1.33
CA TYR A 13 -43.45 34.71 0.55
C TYR A 13 -43.52 33.24 0.10
N TRP A 14 -44.03 32.32 0.92
CA TRP A 14 -44.22 30.95 0.53
C TRP A 14 -45.18 30.79 -0.66
N LYS A 15 -46.35 31.46 -0.59
CA LYS A 15 -47.34 31.46 -1.66
C LYS A 15 -46.81 32.07 -2.96
N LEU A 16 -45.92 33.07 -2.85
CA LEU A 16 -45.24 33.68 -4.00
C LEU A 16 -44.10 32.84 -4.57
N GLY A 17 -43.85 31.65 -4.01
CA GLY A 17 -42.78 30.74 -4.45
C GLY A 17 -41.38 31.09 -3.92
N ASN A 18 -41.23 32.19 -3.17
CA ASN A 18 -39.96 32.61 -2.58
C ASN A 18 -39.72 31.86 -1.24
N LYS A 19 -39.56 30.54 -1.35
CA LYS A 19 -39.40 29.65 -0.19
C LYS A 19 -38.21 30.05 0.71
N LYS A 20 -37.12 30.57 0.14
CA LYS A 20 -35.93 30.96 0.91
C LYS A 20 -36.19 32.15 1.83
N GLU A 21 -36.92 33.15 1.37
CA GLU A 21 -37.32 34.28 2.23
C GLU A 21 -38.37 33.84 3.24
N ALA A 22 -39.36 33.05 2.83
CA ALA A 22 -40.38 32.50 3.74
C ALA A 22 -39.74 31.84 4.97
N VAL A 23 -38.74 30.98 4.73
CA VAL A 23 -38.02 30.24 5.77
C VAL A 23 -37.34 31.17 6.78
N LYS A 24 -36.77 32.27 6.35
CA LYS A 24 -36.17 33.27 7.27
C LYS A 24 -37.18 33.81 8.25
N TYR A 25 -38.40 34.09 7.77
CA TYR A 25 -39.49 34.60 8.63
C TYR A 25 -39.99 33.49 9.56
N PHE A 26 -40.12 32.27 9.10
CA PHE A 26 -40.52 31.15 9.94
C PHE A 26 -39.47 30.79 11.00
N GLU A 27 -38.17 30.84 10.66
CA GLU A 27 -37.11 30.67 11.66
C GLU A 27 -37.07 31.83 12.68
N LYS A 28 -37.34 33.05 12.25
CA LYS A 28 -37.48 34.19 13.16
C LYS A 28 -38.67 33.98 14.10
N LEU A 29 -39.82 33.53 13.57
CA LEU A 29 -40.99 33.20 14.35
C LEU A 29 -40.65 32.11 15.39
N ASP A 30 -40.02 31.01 14.98
CA ASP A 30 -39.58 29.91 15.85
C ASP A 30 -38.70 30.42 17.00
N LYS A 31 -37.68 31.24 16.69
CA LYS A 31 -36.72 31.75 17.67
C LYS A 31 -37.37 32.59 18.76
N GLU A 32 -38.39 33.36 18.41
CA GLU A 32 -39.09 34.27 19.32
C GLU A 32 -40.26 33.58 20.01
N TYR A 33 -41.08 32.83 19.27
CA TYR A 33 -42.33 32.23 19.70
C TYR A 33 -42.15 30.95 20.51
N TYR A 34 -41.19 30.09 20.18
CA TYR A 34 -40.97 28.80 20.85
C TYR A 34 -40.67 28.95 22.38
N LYS A 35 -40.16 30.11 22.75
CA LYS A 35 -39.90 30.47 24.16
C LYS A 35 -41.13 30.91 24.93
N ASP A 36 -42.20 31.25 24.24
CA ASP A 36 -43.44 31.71 24.85
C ASP A 36 -44.23 30.52 25.38
N LYS A 37 -44.73 30.65 26.62
CA LYS A 37 -45.56 29.60 27.23
C LYS A 37 -46.99 29.57 26.66
N ASN A 38 -47.43 30.66 26.03
CA ASN A 38 -48.79 30.79 25.49
C ASN A 38 -48.79 30.52 23.97
N GLN A 39 -48.48 29.29 23.60
CA GLN A 39 -48.35 28.82 22.22
C GLN A 39 -49.70 28.73 21.53
N ASP A 40 -49.90 29.54 20.47
CA ASP A 40 -51.12 29.56 19.66
C ASP A 40 -51.02 28.56 18.48
N PRO A 41 -52.00 27.64 18.34
CA PRO A 41 -52.00 26.67 17.24
C PRO A 41 -51.98 27.27 15.80
N GLN A 42 -52.37 28.56 15.67
CA GLN A 42 -52.36 29.23 14.34
C GLN A 42 -50.99 29.23 13.64
N PHE A 43 -49.89 29.14 14.41
CA PHE A 43 -48.52 29.17 13.85
C PHE A 43 -47.98 27.78 13.48
N ARG A 44 -48.69 26.71 13.81
CA ARG A 44 -48.34 25.32 13.51
C ARG A 44 -47.93 25.13 12.01
N PRO A 45 -48.66 25.71 11.03
CA PRO A 45 -48.28 25.55 9.62
C PRO A 45 -46.86 26.03 9.25
N ALA A 46 -46.32 27.00 10.01
CA ALA A 46 -44.95 27.44 9.79
C ALA A 46 -43.91 26.33 9.99
N TYR A 47 -44.11 25.47 10.99
CA TYR A 47 -43.26 24.34 11.29
C TYR A 47 -43.38 23.23 10.22
N GLU A 48 -44.59 22.99 9.72
CA GLU A 48 -44.82 22.04 8.63
C GLU A 48 -44.08 22.48 7.36
N LEU A 49 -44.13 23.76 7.02
CA LEU A 49 -43.43 24.33 5.86
C LEU A 49 -41.92 24.34 6.04
N LEU A 50 -41.40 24.53 7.25
CA LEU A 50 -39.97 24.37 7.57
C LEU A 50 -39.49 22.91 7.34
N ILE A 51 -40.27 21.93 7.80
CA ILE A 51 -40.01 20.52 7.61
C ILE A 51 -39.96 20.19 6.10
N GLU A 52 -40.96 20.63 5.32
CA GLU A 52 -40.99 20.44 3.84
C GLU A 52 -39.77 21.06 3.17
N TYR A 53 -39.41 22.30 3.54
CA TYR A 53 -38.28 23.00 2.94
C TYR A 53 -36.96 22.30 3.21
N TYR A 54 -36.68 21.91 4.47
CA TYR A 54 -35.43 21.25 4.82
C TYR A 54 -35.35 19.84 4.28
N ALA A 55 -36.46 19.11 4.15
CA ALA A 55 -36.52 17.85 3.41
C ALA A 55 -36.10 18.04 1.94
N SER A 56 -36.65 19.08 1.26
CA SER A 56 -36.30 19.39 -0.14
C SER A 56 -34.83 19.77 -0.35
N LYS A 57 -34.13 20.17 0.72
CA LYS A 57 -32.71 20.54 0.71
C LYS A 57 -31.80 19.43 1.21
N ASN A 58 -32.33 18.24 1.51
CA ASN A 58 -31.61 17.13 2.12
C ASN A 58 -30.88 17.50 3.43
N ASN A 59 -31.42 18.51 4.16
CA ASN A 59 -30.88 18.91 5.45
C ASN A 59 -31.65 18.17 6.57
N THR A 60 -31.24 16.93 6.81
CA THR A 60 -31.87 16.00 7.76
C THR A 60 -31.83 16.50 9.21
N ASP A 61 -30.76 17.20 9.60
CA ASP A 61 -30.62 17.72 10.97
C ASP A 61 -31.67 18.78 11.28
N LYS A 62 -31.81 19.76 10.39
CA LYS A 62 -32.82 20.80 10.51
C LYS A 62 -34.23 20.26 10.37
N GLN A 63 -34.46 19.32 9.48
CA GLN A 63 -35.73 18.64 9.32
C GLN A 63 -36.13 17.94 10.63
N LEU A 64 -35.23 17.17 11.23
CA LEU A 64 -35.48 16.46 12.49
C LEU A 64 -35.70 17.43 13.68
N GLU A 65 -34.96 18.54 13.72
CA GLU A 65 -35.13 19.60 14.70
C GLU A 65 -36.58 20.10 14.68
N TYR A 66 -37.10 20.47 13.49
CA TYR A 66 -38.44 21.00 13.35
C TYR A 66 -39.55 19.98 13.55
N ILE A 67 -39.34 18.71 13.19
CA ILE A 67 -40.25 17.59 13.53
C ILE A 67 -40.36 17.48 15.04
N ASN A 68 -39.26 17.46 15.77
CA ASN A 68 -39.26 17.34 17.22
C ASN A 68 -39.97 18.54 17.90
N LYS A 69 -39.71 19.78 17.39
CA LYS A 69 -40.40 20.98 17.86
C LYS A 69 -41.90 20.89 17.60
N LEU A 70 -42.32 20.51 16.39
CA LEU A 70 -43.76 20.40 16.08
C LEU A 70 -44.44 19.35 16.92
N MET A 71 -43.84 18.18 17.15
CA MET A 71 -44.37 17.15 18.07
C MET A 71 -44.53 17.66 19.51
N SER A 72 -43.55 18.46 19.99
CA SER A 72 -43.59 19.07 21.30
C SER A 72 -44.74 20.12 21.41
N LEU A 73 -44.93 20.92 20.36
CA LEU A 73 -46.04 21.91 20.27
C LEU A 73 -47.38 21.18 20.23
N ASP A 74 -47.53 20.15 19.42
CA ASP A 74 -48.76 19.35 19.32
C ASP A 74 -49.16 18.74 20.68
N LYS A 75 -48.20 18.23 21.43
CA LYS A 75 -48.41 17.73 22.78
C LYS A 75 -48.85 18.81 23.76
N SER A 76 -48.34 20.05 23.61
CA SER A 76 -48.76 21.20 24.38
C SER A 76 -50.19 21.65 24.00
N TYR A 77 -50.50 21.65 22.71
CA TYR A 77 -51.81 21.98 22.20
C TYR A 77 -52.88 20.99 22.63
N GLU A 78 -52.61 19.67 22.61
CA GLU A 78 -53.50 18.64 23.11
C GLU A 78 -53.91 18.93 24.55
N LYS A 79 -52.94 19.31 25.38
CA LYS A 79 -53.20 19.63 26.81
C LYS A 79 -54.05 20.87 26.99
N ASN A 80 -53.80 21.92 26.19
CA ASN A 80 -54.40 23.24 26.40
C ASN A 80 -55.69 23.46 25.57
N TYR A 81 -55.85 22.75 24.43
CA TYR A 81 -56.93 22.96 23.47
C TYR A 81 -57.55 21.66 22.96
N LYS A 82 -58.00 20.80 23.88
CA LYS A 82 -58.51 19.45 23.55
C LYS A 82 -59.53 19.41 22.41
N TYR A 83 -60.31 20.47 22.21
CA TYR A 83 -61.30 20.56 21.13
C TYR A 83 -60.69 20.96 19.77
N LEU A 84 -59.77 21.91 19.75
CA LEU A 84 -59.11 22.34 18.53
C LEU A 84 -58.12 21.32 17.99
N PHE A 85 -57.49 20.57 18.89
CA PHE A 85 -56.52 19.52 18.56
C PHE A 85 -57.12 18.42 17.67
N ALA A 86 -58.34 17.98 17.97
CA ALA A 86 -59.02 16.97 17.15
C ALA A 86 -59.29 17.43 15.71
N LYS A 87 -59.41 18.72 15.47
CA LYS A 87 -59.65 19.32 14.14
C LYS A 87 -58.32 19.49 13.36
N ILE A 88 -57.26 19.87 14.05
CA ILE A 88 -55.91 20.08 13.48
C ILE A 88 -55.28 18.73 13.11
N HIS A 89 -55.43 17.69 13.98
CA HIS A 89 -54.91 16.34 13.72
C HIS A 89 -55.47 15.68 12.46
N LYS A 90 -56.61 16.15 11.99
CA LYS A 90 -57.24 15.57 10.78
C LYS A 90 -56.48 15.93 9.49
N GLU A 91 -55.66 16.99 9.48
CA GLU A 91 -54.91 17.45 8.30
C GLU A 91 -53.43 17.04 8.31
N TYR A 92 -52.85 16.75 9.48
CA TYR A 92 -51.45 16.32 9.58
C TYR A 92 -51.33 15.15 10.58
N ASP A 93 -51.09 13.97 10.05
CA ASP A 93 -51.02 12.72 10.81
C ASP A 93 -49.75 12.69 11.68
N SER A 94 -49.95 12.76 13.02
CA SER A 94 -48.82 12.64 13.97
C SER A 94 -48.08 11.32 13.81
N GLN A 95 -48.76 10.25 13.33
CA GLN A 95 -48.14 8.98 13.04
C GLN A 95 -47.16 9.13 11.89
N LYS A 96 -47.50 9.87 10.84
CA LYS A 96 -46.62 10.14 9.70
C LYS A 96 -45.34 10.87 10.14
N LEU A 97 -45.43 11.83 11.06
CA LEU A 97 -44.26 12.52 11.64
C LEU A 97 -43.34 11.57 12.43
N ILE A 98 -43.95 10.65 13.19
CA ILE A 98 -43.21 9.64 13.95
C ILE A 98 -42.47 8.70 12.97
N ASP A 99 -43.14 8.24 11.93
CA ASP A 99 -42.59 7.35 10.94
C ASP A 99 -41.44 8.03 10.14
N GLU A 100 -41.65 9.30 9.77
CA GLU A 100 -40.61 10.12 9.11
C GLU A 100 -39.39 10.31 10.01
N LYS A 101 -39.61 10.68 11.29
CA LYS A 101 -38.53 10.76 12.28
C LYS A 101 -37.75 9.45 12.39
N ASN A 102 -38.45 8.33 12.58
CA ASN A 102 -37.84 7.03 12.75
C ASN A 102 -37.07 6.61 11.49
N SER A 103 -37.59 6.91 10.32
CA SER A 103 -36.91 6.67 9.04
C SER A 103 -35.59 7.43 8.96
N ILE A 104 -35.60 8.74 9.30
CA ILE A 104 -34.39 9.58 9.30
C ILE A 104 -33.37 9.06 10.33
N GLU A 105 -33.80 8.80 11.56
CA GLU A 105 -32.92 8.29 12.61
C GLU A 105 -32.28 6.95 12.23
N ASN A 106 -33.06 6.04 11.63
CA ASN A 106 -32.54 4.75 11.18
C ASN A 106 -31.54 4.90 10.04
N SER A 107 -31.80 5.78 9.06
CA SER A 107 -30.86 6.05 7.97
C SER A 107 -29.54 6.64 8.49
N LEU A 108 -29.59 7.55 9.44
CA LEU A 108 -28.40 8.10 10.08
C LEU A 108 -27.58 7.03 10.82
N LYS A 109 -28.24 6.14 11.57
CA LYS A 109 -27.57 5.01 12.25
C LYS A 109 -26.90 4.07 11.25
N ILE A 110 -27.56 3.74 10.14
CA ILE A 110 -27.00 2.88 9.09
C ILE A 110 -25.74 3.53 8.51
N HIS A 111 -25.77 4.84 8.21
CA HIS A 111 -24.59 5.56 7.70
C HIS A 111 -23.44 5.55 8.72
N GLN A 112 -23.72 5.74 10.00
CA GLN A 112 -22.68 5.66 11.05
C GLN A 112 -22.07 4.26 11.15
N TYR A 113 -22.87 3.19 11.07
CA TYR A 113 -22.32 1.82 11.06
C TYR A 113 -21.49 1.53 9.81
N LEU A 114 -21.92 2.01 8.64
CA LEU A 114 -21.14 1.86 7.39
C LEU A 114 -19.81 2.57 7.47
N THR A 115 -19.78 3.80 7.99
CA THR A 115 -18.50 4.54 8.15
C THR A 115 -17.56 3.85 9.12
N LEU A 116 -18.06 3.37 10.27
CA LEU A 116 -17.27 2.59 11.22
C LEU A 116 -16.74 1.30 10.60
N PHE A 117 -17.56 0.59 9.81
CA PHE A 117 -17.14 -0.63 9.10
C PHE A 117 -16.00 -0.35 8.12
N VAL A 118 -16.09 0.72 7.32
CA VAL A 118 -15.02 1.12 6.39
C VAL A 118 -13.72 1.47 7.14
N ILE A 119 -13.82 2.17 8.27
CA ILE A 119 -12.65 2.49 9.12
C ILE A 119 -11.99 1.21 9.66
N ILE A 120 -12.78 0.27 10.16
CA ILE A 120 -12.24 -1.00 10.67
C ILE A 120 -11.52 -1.78 9.58
N ILE A 121 -12.13 -1.89 8.37
CA ILE A 121 -11.50 -2.56 7.24
C ILE A 121 -10.18 -1.88 6.87
N SER A 122 -10.14 -0.55 6.81
CA SER A 122 -8.90 0.17 6.48
C SER A 122 -7.79 -0.06 7.51
N ILE A 123 -8.12 -0.11 8.81
CA ILE A 123 -7.16 -0.43 9.87
C ILE A 123 -6.62 -1.86 9.71
N VAL A 124 -7.48 -2.84 9.41
CA VAL A 124 -7.07 -4.23 9.18
C VAL A 124 -6.13 -4.33 7.97
N LEU A 125 -6.44 -3.64 6.87
CA LEU A 125 -5.59 -3.64 5.67
C LEU A 125 -4.22 -2.99 5.93
N ILE A 126 -4.17 -1.89 6.65
CA ILE A 126 -2.93 -1.22 7.04
C ILE A 126 -2.11 -2.14 7.96
N SER A 127 -2.75 -2.76 8.96
CA SER A 127 -2.08 -3.70 9.88
C SER A 127 -1.52 -4.92 9.14
N PHE A 128 -2.27 -5.48 8.19
CA PHE A 128 -1.80 -6.58 7.35
C PHE A 128 -0.62 -6.16 6.46
N SER A 129 -0.69 -4.99 5.85
CA SER A 129 0.39 -4.44 5.02
C SER A 129 1.67 -4.21 5.83
N THR A 130 1.56 -3.61 7.02
CA THR A 130 2.70 -3.39 7.91
C THR A 130 3.30 -4.71 8.41
N TYR A 131 2.47 -5.70 8.76
CA TYR A 131 2.93 -7.03 9.14
C TYR A 131 3.74 -7.69 8.00
N LYS A 132 3.22 -7.66 6.77
CA LYS A 132 3.92 -8.18 5.58
C LYS A 132 5.23 -7.44 5.31
N TYR A 133 5.24 -6.13 5.48
CA TYR A 133 6.45 -5.32 5.34
C TYR A 133 7.52 -5.73 6.35
N PHE A 134 7.19 -5.87 7.63
CA PHE A 134 8.14 -6.31 8.66
C PHE A 134 8.64 -7.74 8.43
N GLN A 135 7.77 -8.64 7.99
CA GLN A 135 8.16 -10.01 7.65
C GLN A 135 9.18 -10.03 6.50
N MET A 136 8.97 -9.21 5.47
CA MET A 136 9.90 -9.08 4.34
C MET A 136 11.25 -8.50 4.79
N GLN A 137 11.23 -7.47 5.64
CA GLN A 137 12.45 -6.87 6.18
C GLN A 137 13.28 -7.87 6.98
N ARG A 138 12.65 -8.70 7.81
CA ARG A 138 13.35 -9.77 8.55
C ARG A 138 14.02 -10.77 7.60
N LYS A 139 13.31 -11.26 6.58
CA LYS A 139 13.90 -12.15 5.56
C LYS A 139 15.08 -11.51 4.84
N TYR A 140 14.97 -10.24 4.45
CA TYR A 140 16.06 -9.55 3.78
C TYR A 140 17.28 -9.38 4.68
N LYS A 141 17.08 -9.11 5.98
CA LYS A 141 18.18 -9.04 6.95
C LYS A 141 18.88 -10.39 7.11
N GLU A 142 18.14 -11.47 7.26
CA GLU A 142 18.69 -12.83 7.34
C GLU A 142 19.51 -13.18 6.09
N ARG A 143 19.01 -12.87 4.89
CA ARG A 143 19.75 -13.07 3.65
C ARG A 143 21.02 -12.24 3.55
N PHE A 144 20.95 -11.01 3.97
CA PHE A 144 22.14 -10.15 4.04
C PHE A 144 23.22 -10.75 4.97
N GLU A 145 22.85 -11.17 6.17
CA GLU A 145 23.78 -11.82 7.12
C GLU A 145 24.40 -13.09 6.53
N GLN A 146 23.61 -13.92 5.83
CA GLN A 146 24.14 -15.10 5.14
C GLN A 146 25.16 -14.77 4.05
N ILE A 147 24.97 -13.68 3.29
CA ILE A 147 25.92 -13.24 2.26
C ILE A 147 27.22 -12.75 2.90
N ILE A 148 27.13 -12.08 4.04
CA ILE A 148 28.31 -11.59 4.74
C ILE A 148 29.10 -12.74 5.39
N SER A 149 28.42 -13.67 6.09
CA SER A 149 29.07 -14.74 6.83
C SER A 149 29.69 -15.82 5.96
N LYS A 150 29.11 -16.11 4.79
CA LYS A 150 29.57 -17.20 3.90
C LYS A 150 31.02 -17.07 3.44
N ASN A 151 31.59 -15.86 3.41
CA ASN A 151 32.98 -15.62 3.02
C ASN A 151 33.95 -15.60 4.21
N THR A 152 33.45 -15.49 5.43
CA THR A 152 34.30 -15.51 6.63
C THR A 152 34.74 -16.93 7.00
N GLU A 153 34.04 -17.95 6.51
CA GLU A 153 34.39 -19.35 6.76
C GLU A 153 35.44 -19.89 5.76
N ILE A 154 35.56 -19.28 4.58
CA ILE A 154 36.55 -19.73 3.55
C ILE A 154 37.98 -19.39 3.96
N GLU A 155 38.21 -18.36 4.75
CA GLU A 155 39.55 -18.00 5.29
C GLU A 155 40.02 -18.90 6.45
N LYS A 156 39.18 -19.76 6.99
CA LYS A 156 39.50 -20.61 8.18
C LYS A 156 39.61 -22.11 7.90
N ILE A 157 39.56 -22.52 6.65
CA ILE A 157 39.86 -23.94 6.33
C ILE A 157 41.38 -24.07 6.33
N PRO A 158 42.00 -24.74 7.34
CA PRO A 158 43.40 -25.11 7.23
C PRO A 158 43.55 -26.00 6.00
N VAL A 159 44.55 -25.71 5.17
CA VAL A 159 44.95 -26.56 4.06
C VAL A 159 45.34 -27.92 4.66
N THR A 160 44.35 -28.73 4.99
CA THR A 160 44.58 -30.14 5.21
C THR A 160 44.70 -30.75 3.85
N ILE A 161 45.88 -31.25 3.54
CA ILE A 161 46.20 -32.05 2.38
C ILE A 161 45.13 -33.12 2.26
N VAL A 162 44.12 -32.91 1.38
CA VAL A 162 43.16 -33.97 1.06
C VAL A 162 43.89 -34.94 0.17
N GLU A 163 44.19 -36.08 0.75
CA GLU A 163 44.59 -37.27 0.02
C GLU A 163 43.67 -37.43 -1.20
N LYS A 164 44.30 -37.80 -2.30
CA LYS A 164 43.79 -38.03 -3.65
C LYS A 164 42.66 -39.08 -3.59
N SER A 165 41.43 -38.66 -3.18
CA SER A 165 40.25 -39.43 -3.48
C SER A 165 40.02 -39.39 -4.98
N GLU A 166 39.87 -40.51 -5.62
CA GLU A 166 39.54 -40.65 -7.05
C GLU A 166 38.33 -39.77 -7.36
N ILE A 167 38.63 -38.61 -7.99
CA ILE A 167 37.59 -37.72 -8.53
C ILE A 167 36.96 -38.52 -9.65
N ILE A 168 35.74 -39.03 -9.43
CA ILE A 168 34.92 -39.57 -10.53
C ILE A 168 34.64 -38.39 -11.47
N THR A 169 35.54 -38.23 -12.44
CA THR A 169 35.39 -37.18 -13.49
C THR A 169 34.18 -37.56 -14.33
N PRO A 170 33.15 -36.70 -14.45
CA PRO A 170 32.00 -37.02 -15.29
C PRO A 170 32.48 -37.19 -16.73
N LYS A 171 32.32 -38.37 -17.29
CA LYS A 171 32.76 -38.72 -18.64
C LYS A 171 31.89 -37.98 -19.65
N ILE A 172 32.43 -36.94 -20.25
CA ILE A 172 31.69 -36.13 -21.24
C ILE A 172 31.85 -36.82 -22.61
N ALA A 173 30.74 -37.34 -23.14
CA ALA A 173 30.73 -38.02 -24.41
C ALA A 173 31.28 -37.12 -25.55
N GLY A 174 32.29 -37.59 -26.22
CA GLY A 174 32.94 -36.92 -27.37
C GLY A 174 34.13 -36.04 -27.00
N LEU A 175 34.64 -36.06 -25.76
CA LEU A 175 35.85 -35.36 -25.34
C LEU A 175 36.84 -36.32 -24.66
N SER A 176 38.14 -36.16 -24.91
CA SER A 176 39.16 -36.84 -24.14
C SER A 176 39.33 -36.22 -22.75
N GLU A 177 39.72 -37.00 -21.75
CA GLU A 177 39.97 -36.47 -20.39
C GLU A 177 41.01 -35.34 -20.38
N SER A 178 42.04 -35.43 -21.23
CA SER A 178 43.07 -34.41 -21.40
C SER A 178 42.49 -33.08 -21.94
N THR A 179 41.50 -33.15 -22.84
CA THR A 179 40.84 -31.95 -23.36
C THR A 179 39.95 -31.33 -22.32
N VAL A 180 39.24 -32.14 -21.54
CA VAL A 180 38.42 -31.63 -20.43
C VAL A 180 39.28 -30.95 -19.37
N ALA A 181 40.37 -31.57 -18.96
CA ALA A 181 41.34 -31.01 -18.02
C ALA A 181 41.91 -29.65 -18.50
N TYR A 182 42.30 -29.59 -19.76
CA TYR A 182 42.80 -28.34 -20.38
C TYR A 182 41.72 -27.22 -20.31
N ILE A 183 40.50 -27.52 -20.74
CA ILE A 183 39.43 -26.51 -20.73
C ILE A 183 39.10 -26.04 -19.29
N LEU A 184 39.12 -26.92 -18.31
CA LEU A 184 38.94 -26.59 -16.91
C LEU A 184 40.04 -25.68 -16.37
N GLU A 185 41.32 -25.95 -16.74
CA GLU A 185 42.46 -25.09 -16.42
C GLU A 185 42.28 -23.69 -17.02
N GLN A 186 41.88 -23.63 -18.29
CA GLN A 186 41.65 -22.36 -18.96
C GLN A 186 40.45 -21.59 -18.35
N LEU A 187 39.40 -22.28 -17.87
CA LEU A 187 38.31 -21.64 -17.13
C LEU A 187 38.77 -21.10 -15.76
N ASP A 188 39.71 -21.79 -15.09
CA ASP A 188 40.28 -21.30 -13.83
C ASP A 188 41.13 -20.02 -14.09
N ILE A 189 41.91 -19.97 -15.17
CA ILE A 189 42.62 -18.76 -15.60
C ILE A 189 41.62 -17.62 -15.91
N PHE A 190 40.56 -17.92 -16.67
CA PHE A 190 39.48 -16.95 -16.99
C PHE A 190 38.83 -16.35 -15.73
N GLU A 191 38.59 -17.17 -14.68
CA GLU A 191 38.08 -16.74 -13.41
C GLU A 191 39.12 -15.89 -12.65
N LYS A 192 40.37 -16.35 -12.52
CA LYS A 192 41.43 -15.66 -11.78
C LYS A 192 41.80 -14.31 -12.38
N GLU A 193 41.86 -14.24 -13.72
CA GLU A 193 42.14 -13.00 -14.43
C GLU A 193 40.93 -12.07 -14.57
N GLN A 194 39.80 -12.44 -13.99
CA GLN A 194 38.53 -11.66 -13.99
C GLN A 194 38.04 -11.29 -15.40
N GLN A 195 38.38 -12.11 -16.41
CA GLN A 195 37.99 -11.87 -17.81
C GLN A 195 36.47 -11.85 -18.00
N PHE A 196 35.71 -12.39 -17.05
CA PHE A 196 34.24 -12.35 -17.02
C PHE A 196 33.64 -10.95 -16.86
N LEU A 197 34.43 -9.95 -16.48
CA LEU A 197 33.97 -8.55 -16.35
C LEU A 197 33.82 -7.86 -17.71
N ASP A 198 34.40 -8.41 -18.79
CA ASP A 198 34.12 -7.89 -20.12
C ASP A 198 32.66 -8.17 -20.51
N SER A 199 31.90 -7.08 -20.71
CA SER A 199 30.44 -7.15 -21.04
C SER A 199 30.18 -7.83 -22.41
N LYS A 200 31.20 -7.96 -23.27
CA LYS A 200 31.10 -8.59 -24.59
C LYS A 200 31.29 -10.11 -24.57
N ILE A 201 31.64 -10.69 -23.43
CA ILE A 201 31.82 -12.14 -23.30
C ILE A 201 30.51 -12.88 -23.58
N THR A 202 30.57 -13.74 -24.57
CA THR A 202 29.52 -14.68 -24.95
C THR A 202 30.07 -16.10 -24.91
N GLN A 203 29.17 -17.09 -24.82
CA GLN A 203 29.57 -18.51 -24.87
C GLN A 203 30.38 -18.84 -26.10
N LYS A 204 30.02 -18.26 -27.25
CA LYS A 204 30.74 -18.44 -28.51
C LYS A 204 32.18 -17.86 -28.43
N LEU A 205 32.27 -16.60 -27.96
CA LEU A 205 33.57 -15.93 -27.86
C LEU A 205 34.52 -16.65 -26.89
N LEU A 206 33.98 -17.07 -25.72
CA LEU A 206 34.77 -17.80 -24.73
C LEU A 206 35.22 -19.18 -25.29
N SER A 207 34.30 -19.92 -25.94
CA SER A 207 34.69 -21.21 -26.54
C SER A 207 35.79 -21.09 -27.60
N GLU A 208 35.75 -20.06 -28.43
CA GLU A 208 36.80 -19.75 -29.40
C GLU A 208 38.14 -19.46 -28.71
N LYS A 209 38.14 -18.65 -27.66
CA LYS A 209 39.31 -18.33 -26.84
C LYS A 209 39.95 -19.57 -26.20
N LEU A 210 39.10 -20.51 -25.73
CA LEU A 210 39.53 -21.75 -25.08
C LEU A 210 39.86 -22.89 -26.08
N GLY A 211 39.86 -22.62 -27.38
CA GLY A 211 40.18 -23.61 -28.42
C GLY A 211 39.15 -24.75 -28.52
N THR A 212 37.87 -24.46 -28.19
CA THR A 212 36.78 -25.45 -28.20
C THR A 212 35.55 -24.88 -28.94
N ASN A 213 34.42 -25.57 -28.86
CA ASN A 213 33.18 -25.09 -29.44
C ASN A 213 32.13 -24.84 -28.35
N PRO A 214 31.06 -24.05 -28.63
CA PRO A 214 30.03 -23.72 -27.63
C PRO A 214 29.36 -24.93 -27.01
N THR A 215 29.15 -26.01 -27.76
CA THR A 215 28.50 -27.23 -27.27
C THR A 215 29.38 -27.93 -26.24
N TYR A 216 30.66 -28.08 -26.45
CA TYR A 216 31.57 -28.70 -25.51
C TYR A 216 31.79 -27.83 -24.29
N LEU A 217 31.96 -26.52 -24.44
CA LEU A 217 32.04 -25.59 -23.32
C LEU A 217 30.78 -25.66 -22.44
N SER A 218 29.58 -25.69 -23.03
CA SER A 218 28.34 -25.85 -22.29
C SER A 218 28.29 -27.17 -21.51
N LYS A 219 28.68 -28.29 -22.12
CA LYS A 219 28.70 -29.58 -21.44
C LYS A 219 29.64 -29.59 -20.24
N ILE A 220 30.83 -28.98 -20.38
CA ILE A 220 31.84 -28.88 -19.32
C ILE A 220 31.30 -28.01 -18.17
N ILE A 221 30.80 -26.81 -18.46
CA ILE A 221 30.24 -25.90 -17.45
C ILE A 221 29.05 -26.58 -16.73
N ASN A 222 28.14 -27.23 -17.45
CA ASN A 222 27.04 -27.94 -16.84
C ASN A 222 27.52 -29.11 -15.96
N ALA A 223 28.50 -29.87 -16.39
CA ALA A 223 29.00 -31.04 -15.67
C ALA A 223 29.81 -30.69 -14.40
N TYR A 224 30.63 -29.62 -14.46
CA TYR A 224 31.57 -29.27 -13.39
C TYR A 224 31.16 -28.07 -12.54
N LYS A 225 30.34 -27.17 -13.08
CA LYS A 225 29.84 -26.00 -12.36
C LYS A 225 28.33 -26.10 -12.07
N GLU A 226 27.63 -27.16 -12.51
CA GLU A 226 26.20 -27.44 -12.34
C GLU A 226 25.28 -26.29 -12.80
N LYS A 227 25.73 -25.53 -13.80
CA LYS A 227 25.03 -24.30 -14.27
C LYS A 227 25.13 -24.21 -15.80
N ASN A 228 24.15 -23.54 -16.42
CA ASN A 228 24.33 -23.10 -17.79
C ASN A 228 25.33 -21.93 -17.85
N PHE A 229 25.87 -21.66 -19.04
CA PHE A 229 26.86 -20.61 -19.25
C PHE A 229 26.42 -19.23 -18.72
N SER A 230 25.20 -18.83 -19.01
CA SER A 230 24.69 -17.51 -18.55
C SER A 230 24.63 -17.38 -17.03
N ASN A 231 24.17 -18.41 -16.35
CA ASN A 231 24.14 -18.43 -14.89
C ASN A 231 25.56 -18.47 -14.31
N TYR A 232 26.43 -19.27 -14.87
CA TYR A 232 27.83 -19.33 -14.48
C TYR A 232 28.52 -17.97 -14.60
N LEU A 233 28.42 -17.30 -15.75
CA LEU A 233 29.00 -15.99 -15.99
C LEU A 233 28.38 -14.92 -15.04
N ASN A 234 27.08 -14.90 -14.92
CA ASN A 234 26.39 -13.94 -14.04
C ASN A 234 26.76 -14.17 -12.57
N ASP A 235 26.92 -15.41 -12.16
CA ASP A 235 27.31 -15.73 -10.78
C ASP A 235 28.70 -15.23 -10.42
N LEU A 236 29.69 -15.36 -11.34
CA LEU A 236 31.01 -14.81 -11.14
C LEU A 236 31.00 -13.29 -11.03
N ARG A 237 30.25 -12.61 -11.91
CA ARG A 237 30.06 -11.16 -11.88
C ARG A 237 29.43 -10.66 -10.60
N LEU A 238 28.42 -11.39 -10.09
CA LEU A 238 27.72 -11.01 -8.86
C LEU A 238 28.55 -11.28 -7.60
N GLU A 239 29.33 -12.37 -7.59
CA GLU A 239 30.28 -12.65 -6.50
C GLU A 239 31.37 -11.59 -6.44
N TYR A 240 31.93 -11.23 -7.58
CA TYR A 240 32.92 -10.16 -7.68
C TYR A 240 32.39 -8.83 -7.14
N ILE A 241 31.21 -8.39 -7.55
CA ILE A 241 30.67 -7.09 -7.11
C ILE A 241 30.34 -7.09 -5.62
N VAL A 242 29.85 -8.21 -5.07
CA VAL A 242 29.60 -8.35 -3.62
C VAL A 242 30.92 -8.25 -2.86
N GLU A 243 31.99 -8.90 -3.32
CA GLU A 243 33.29 -8.84 -2.70
C GLU A 243 33.89 -7.42 -2.77
N LEU A 244 33.79 -6.77 -3.92
CA LEU A 244 34.21 -5.39 -4.13
C LEU A 244 33.48 -4.42 -3.17
N LEU A 245 32.18 -4.59 -2.99
CA LEU A 245 31.39 -3.78 -2.04
C LEU A 245 31.74 -4.02 -0.56
N LYS A 246 32.28 -5.21 -0.23
CA LYS A 246 32.75 -5.53 1.12
C LYS A 246 34.14 -4.94 1.41
N THR A 247 35.02 -5.00 0.43
CA THR A 247 36.42 -4.63 0.60
C THR A 247 36.68 -3.16 0.34
N GLU A 248 35.98 -2.57 -0.59
CA GLU A 248 36.20 -1.20 -1.06
C GLU A 248 34.95 -0.32 -0.88
N HIS A 249 34.82 0.30 0.28
CA HIS A 249 33.65 1.07 0.70
C HIS A 249 33.30 2.24 -0.23
N GLN A 250 34.25 2.75 -1.00
CA GLN A 250 33.99 3.81 -2.00
C GLN A 250 32.94 3.41 -3.04
N PHE A 251 32.82 2.11 -3.36
CA PHE A 251 31.84 1.61 -4.34
C PHE A 251 30.42 1.62 -3.78
N LEU A 252 30.23 1.71 -2.48
CA LEU A 252 28.89 1.84 -1.88
C LEU A 252 28.19 3.16 -2.25
N GLU A 253 28.96 4.19 -2.65
CA GLU A 253 28.39 5.48 -3.07
C GLU A 253 28.04 5.55 -4.56
N LYS A 254 28.36 4.50 -5.32
CA LYS A 254 28.06 4.44 -6.75
C LYS A 254 26.60 4.08 -7.02
N GLU A 255 26.09 4.59 -8.15
CA GLU A 255 24.76 4.22 -8.63
C GLU A 255 24.72 2.75 -9.10
N ILE A 256 23.53 2.15 -9.03
CA ILE A 256 23.33 0.75 -9.51
C ILE A 256 23.77 0.55 -10.96
N LYS A 257 23.59 1.56 -11.80
CA LYS A 257 24.03 1.54 -13.19
C LYS A 257 25.56 1.45 -13.33
N GLU A 258 26.29 2.17 -12.51
CA GLU A 258 27.75 2.14 -12.49
C GLU A 258 28.26 0.79 -11.99
N LEU A 259 27.65 0.27 -10.91
CA LEU A 259 28.00 -1.05 -10.37
C LEU A 259 27.71 -2.18 -11.37
N ALA A 260 26.60 -2.08 -12.11
CA ALA A 260 26.29 -3.01 -13.19
C ALA A 260 27.37 -3.01 -14.28
N ASN A 261 27.85 -1.84 -14.68
CA ASN A 261 28.91 -1.71 -15.68
C ASN A 261 30.25 -2.29 -15.16
N ILE A 262 30.61 -2.00 -13.90
CA ILE A 262 31.82 -2.54 -13.25
C ILE A 262 31.77 -4.06 -13.19
N ALA A 263 30.61 -4.63 -12.90
CA ALA A 263 30.37 -6.07 -12.87
C ALA A 263 30.29 -6.72 -14.27
N GLY A 264 30.37 -5.94 -15.35
CA GLY A 264 30.31 -6.45 -16.72
C GLY A 264 28.89 -6.71 -17.25
N PHE A 265 27.85 -6.21 -16.61
CA PHE A 265 26.47 -6.28 -17.11
C PHE A 265 26.21 -5.18 -18.15
N THR A 266 25.40 -5.49 -19.15
CA THR A 266 25.02 -4.53 -20.19
C THR A 266 24.07 -3.44 -19.75
N ASN A 267 23.28 -3.68 -18.70
CA ASN A 267 22.35 -2.70 -18.14
C ASN A 267 22.05 -2.99 -16.65
N ALA A 268 21.52 -1.97 -15.95
CA ALA A 268 21.20 -2.01 -14.54
C ALA A 268 20.04 -2.96 -14.18
N GLU A 269 19.10 -3.17 -15.10
CA GLU A 269 17.95 -4.07 -14.90
C GLU A 269 18.41 -5.52 -14.85
N ALA A 270 19.17 -5.97 -15.85
CA ALA A 270 19.75 -7.32 -15.88
C ALA A 270 20.62 -7.59 -14.65
N PHE A 271 21.42 -6.62 -14.22
CA PHE A 271 22.18 -6.72 -12.97
C PHE A 271 21.26 -6.90 -11.75
N SER A 272 20.27 -6.04 -11.61
CA SER A 272 19.36 -6.05 -10.45
C SER A 272 18.54 -7.35 -10.35
N ASP A 273 18.04 -7.84 -11.49
CA ASP A 273 17.27 -9.08 -11.56
C ASP A 273 18.11 -10.31 -11.24
N ASN A 274 19.33 -10.38 -11.80
CA ASN A 274 20.25 -11.48 -11.50
C ASN A 274 20.72 -11.43 -10.03
N PHE A 275 21.00 -10.25 -9.51
CA PHE A 275 21.35 -10.07 -8.10
C PHE A 275 20.21 -10.52 -7.18
N GLN A 276 18.98 -10.07 -7.43
CA GLN A 276 17.82 -10.47 -6.65
C GLN A 276 17.53 -11.97 -6.78
N ARG A 277 17.71 -12.56 -7.95
CA ARG A 277 17.53 -14.01 -8.16
C ARG A 277 18.57 -14.83 -7.39
N LYS A 278 19.83 -14.41 -7.35
CA LYS A 278 20.91 -15.14 -6.67
C LYS A 278 20.87 -14.96 -5.14
N PHE A 279 20.69 -13.73 -4.67
CA PHE A 279 20.81 -13.37 -3.26
C PHE A 279 19.47 -13.18 -2.55
N GLU A 280 18.37 -13.25 -3.26
CA GLU A 280 16.99 -13.03 -2.77
C GLU A 280 16.73 -11.65 -2.15
N ILE A 281 17.65 -10.70 -2.34
CA ILE A 281 17.53 -9.30 -1.93
C ILE A 281 17.89 -8.38 -3.09
N LYS A 282 17.37 -7.16 -3.08
CA LYS A 282 17.72 -6.15 -4.09
C LYS A 282 19.14 -5.59 -3.84
N PRO A 283 19.90 -5.23 -4.88
CA PRO A 283 21.22 -4.63 -4.69
C PRO A 283 21.17 -3.32 -3.91
N SER A 284 20.15 -2.50 -4.08
CA SER A 284 19.95 -1.27 -3.27
C SER A 284 19.77 -1.54 -1.78
N TYR A 285 19.09 -2.62 -1.43
CA TYR A 285 18.94 -3.03 -0.04
C TYR A 285 20.27 -3.54 0.54
N PHE A 286 21.02 -4.34 -0.22
CA PHE A 286 22.33 -4.84 0.17
C PHE A 286 23.28 -3.66 0.47
N ILE A 287 23.37 -2.69 -0.45
CA ILE A 287 24.22 -1.49 -0.28
C ILE A 287 23.80 -0.68 0.96
N LYS A 288 22.51 -0.49 1.18
CA LYS A 288 21.98 0.20 2.36
C LYS A 288 22.45 -0.50 3.64
N MET A 289 22.29 -1.81 3.73
CA MET A 289 22.69 -2.59 4.91
C MET A 289 24.20 -2.57 5.13
N MET A 290 25.01 -2.59 4.05
CA MET A 290 26.48 -2.43 4.15
C MET A 290 26.84 -1.08 4.76
N LYS A 291 26.24 0.01 4.29
CA LYS A 291 26.46 1.36 4.85
C LYS A 291 26.08 1.45 6.34
N GLU A 292 24.98 0.81 6.74
CA GLU A 292 24.55 0.76 8.13
C GLU A 292 25.52 -0.03 9.01
N ASN A 293 26.00 -1.19 8.55
CA ASN A 293 26.97 -2.00 9.28
C ASN A 293 28.31 -1.27 9.52
N ILE A 294 28.82 -0.57 8.51
CA ILE A 294 30.07 0.20 8.63
C ILE A 294 29.92 1.30 9.67
N LYS A 295 28.79 2.02 9.68
CA LYS A 295 28.51 3.05 10.67
C LYS A 295 28.46 2.49 12.10
N THR A 296 27.91 1.29 12.27
CA THR A 296 27.80 0.66 13.58
C THR A 296 29.13 0.09 14.06
N SER A 297 30.02 -0.31 13.16
CA SER A 297 31.35 -0.85 13.50
C SER A 297 32.40 0.26 13.77
N SER A 298 32.09 1.52 13.43
CA SER A 298 32.95 2.70 13.63
C SER A 298 32.59 3.52 14.87
N LEU A 299 31.61 3.06 15.66
CA LEU A 299 31.21 3.58 16.97
C LEU A 299 31.67 2.65 18.08
#